data_6de2b2f4e9f2dbe6f4995969566ecaa3
#
_entry.id   6de2b2f4e9f2dbe6f4995969566ecaa3
#
_cell.length_a   1.000
_cell.length_b   1.000
_cell.length_c   1.000
_cell.angle_alpha   90.00
_cell.angle_beta   90.00
_cell.angle_gamma   90.00
#
_symmetry.space_group_name_H-M   'P 1'
#
loop_
_entity.id
_entity.type
_entity.pdbx_description
1 polymer ?
#
loop_
_entity_poly.entity_id
_entity_poly.type
_entity_poly.pdbx_seq_one_letter_code
_entity_poly.pdbx_strand_id
1 'polypeptide(L)'
;IEQIFQRLNRQGTPLDAEELVYSMIKAYWPEVEAALATVPSHTTEPRLIGMAIRVALIEQDGQGKAKLPAELSVSAIRSIFRPGQQEAKEVARRKQIEDFVGSGSLGKALKWIDDHLLYKDQSRAYGLPPYLRSSLAWNSREVFTWLLALAKQFNYQAPDEPLTQKIIGIALAIHWFGVDKGKA
;
A
#
# COMPACT_ATOMS: atom_id res chain seq x y z
N ILE A 1 -8.96 21.30 13.29
CA ILE A 1 -8.77 19.84 13.41
C ILE A 1 -7.32 19.55 13.80
N GLU A 2 -6.31 20.07 13.10
CA GLU A 2 -4.88 19.82 13.38
C GLU A 2 -4.44 20.22 14.79
N GLN A 3 -4.86 21.38 15.29
CA GLN A 3 -4.54 21.82 16.65
C GLN A 3 -5.15 20.90 17.72
N ILE A 4 -6.31 20.30 17.44
CA ILE A 4 -6.94 19.32 18.33
C ILE A 4 -6.11 18.05 18.35
N PHE A 5 -5.66 17.54 17.20
CA PHE A 5 -4.79 16.37 17.11
C PHE A 5 -3.44 16.58 17.78
N GLN A 6 -2.82 17.77 17.61
CA GLN A 6 -1.58 18.11 18.31
C GLN A 6 -1.75 18.18 19.84
N ARG A 7 -2.89 18.65 20.32
CA ARG A 7 -3.20 18.69 21.77
C ARG A 7 -3.47 17.29 22.32
N LEU A 8 -4.21 16.45 21.60
CA LEU A 8 -4.47 15.06 22.01
C LEU A 8 -3.16 14.26 22.07
N ASN A 9 -2.25 14.42 21.10
CA ASN A 9 -0.93 13.77 21.12
C ASN A 9 -0.01 14.25 22.26
N ARG A 10 -0.21 15.46 22.79
CA ARG A 10 0.56 15.96 23.94
C ARG A 10 0.04 15.43 25.29
N GLN A 11 -1.20 14.96 25.35
CA GLN A 11 -1.85 14.54 26.59
C GLN A 11 -2.17 13.04 26.66
N GLY A 12 -1.92 12.28 25.58
CA GLY A 12 -2.23 10.86 25.49
C GLY A 12 -1.10 10.04 24.86
N THR A 13 -1.41 8.79 24.52
CA THR A 13 -0.51 7.95 23.73
C THR A 13 -0.27 8.62 22.38
N PRO A 14 0.97 8.87 21.97
CA PRO A 14 1.25 9.48 20.67
C PRO A 14 0.65 8.61 19.56
N LEU A 15 -0.16 9.21 18.69
CA LEU A 15 -0.61 8.54 17.47
C LEU A 15 0.61 8.18 16.62
N ASP A 16 0.62 6.97 16.09
CA ASP A 16 1.60 6.59 15.09
C ASP A 16 1.45 7.49 13.84
N ALA A 17 2.55 7.72 13.14
CA ALA A 17 2.56 8.53 11.92
C ALA A 17 1.55 8.02 10.88
N GLU A 18 1.36 6.70 10.79
CA GLU A 18 0.37 6.08 9.90
C GLU A 18 -1.07 6.43 10.32
N GLU A 19 -1.37 6.40 11.62
CA GLU A 19 -2.68 6.75 12.17
C GLU A 19 -3.00 8.24 11.97
N LEU A 20 -2.00 9.11 12.14
CA LEU A 20 -2.15 10.54 11.90
C LEU A 20 -2.47 10.82 10.42
N VAL A 21 -1.72 10.22 9.49
CA VAL A 21 -1.95 10.33 8.06
C VAL A 21 -3.36 9.83 7.70
N TYR A 22 -3.76 8.67 8.21
CA TYR A 22 -5.08 8.11 7.95
C TYR A 22 -6.22 8.99 8.48
N SER A 23 -6.07 9.51 9.69
CA SER A 23 -7.04 10.44 10.27
C SER A 23 -7.20 11.71 9.44
N MET A 24 -6.11 12.23 8.88
CA MET A 24 -6.15 13.37 7.97
C MET A 24 -6.86 13.02 6.65
N ILE A 25 -6.58 11.86 6.09
CA ILE A 25 -7.23 11.40 4.85
C ILE A 25 -8.74 11.29 5.09
N LYS A 26 -9.18 10.66 6.17
CA LYS A 26 -10.60 10.56 6.53
C LYS A 26 -11.28 11.94 6.67
N ALA A 27 -10.57 12.91 7.22
CA ALA A 27 -11.10 14.26 7.36
C ALA A 27 -11.36 14.98 6.02
N TYR A 28 -10.60 14.65 4.97
CA TYR A 28 -10.71 15.25 3.63
C TYR A 28 -11.38 14.34 2.59
N TRP A 29 -11.44 13.05 2.87
CA TRP A 29 -12.06 12.01 2.04
C TRP A 29 -12.76 10.98 2.92
N PRO A 30 -13.97 11.30 3.46
CA PRO A 30 -14.72 10.44 4.37
C PRO A 30 -15.04 9.06 3.78
N GLU A 31 -15.22 8.97 2.46
CA GLU A 31 -15.60 7.75 1.75
C GLU A 31 -14.48 6.69 1.77
N VAL A 32 -13.27 7.04 2.15
CA VAL A 32 -12.13 6.10 2.22
C VAL A 32 -12.41 4.95 3.18
N GLU A 33 -13.08 5.20 4.28
CA GLU A 33 -13.43 4.17 5.28
C GLU A 33 -14.36 3.11 4.68
N ALA A 34 -15.40 3.55 3.97
CA ALA A 34 -16.31 2.64 3.27
C ALA A 34 -15.60 1.87 2.15
N ALA A 35 -14.69 2.51 1.42
CA ALA A 35 -13.90 1.86 0.38
C ALA A 35 -12.97 0.78 0.96
N LEU A 36 -12.32 1.04 2.08
CA LEU A 36 -11.44 0.08 2.75
C LEU A 36 -12.19 -1.06 3.43
N ALA A 37 -13.39 -0.80 3.96
CA ALA A 37 -14.22 -1.83 4.60
C ALA A 37 -14.62 -2.97 3.65
N THR A 38 -14.63 -2.73 2.33
CA THR A 38 -14.93 -3.74 1.31
C THR A 38 -13.71 -4.59 0.93
N VAL A 39 -12.53 -4.23 1.42
CA VAL A 39 -11.27 -4.87 1.02
C VAL A 39 -10.83 -5.87 2.08
N PRO A 40 -10.48 -7.14 1.69
CA PRO A 40 -9.94 -8.11 2.63
C PRO A 40 -8.67 -7.56 3.28
N SER A 41 -8.73 -7.18 4.54
CA SER A 41 -7.60 -6.58 5.24
C SER A 41 -6.72 -7.66 5.85
N HIS A 42 -5.42 -7.55 5.60
CA HIS A 42 -4.38 -8.37 6.23
C HIS A 42 -3.50 -7.55 7.18
N THR A 43 -3.86 -6.28 7.35
CA THR A 43 -3.18 -5.30 8.18
C THR A 43 -4.16 -4.20 8.62
N THR A 44 -3.72 -3.24 9.40
CA THR A 44 -4.57 -2.11 9.79
C THR A 44 -4.88 -1.19 8.61
N GLU A 45 -6.04 -0.55 8.63
CA GLU A 45 -6.45 0.42 7.61
C GLU A 45 -5.42 1.56 7.41
N PRO A 46 -4.84 2.16 8.47
CA PRO A 46 -3.80 3.18 8.33
C PRO A 46 -2.60 2.69 7.52
N ARG A 47 -2.15 1.47 7.78
CA ARG A 47 -1.03 0.86 7.05
C ARG A 47 -1.39 0.53 5.62
N LEU A 48 -2.58 -0.04 5.41
CA LEU A 48 -3.06 -0.40 4.08
C LEU A 48 -3.19 0.82 3.17
N ILE A 49 -3.79 1.91 3.68
CA ILE A 49 -3.93 3.14 2.89
C ILE A 49 -2.57 3.77 2.56
N GLY A 50 -1.61 3.73 3.49
CA GLY A 50 -0.25 4.21 3.23
C GLY A 50 0.42 3.46 2.08
N MET A 51 0.30 2.14 2.04
CA MET A 51 0.80 1.31 0.94
C MET A 51 0.03 1.58 -0.37
N ALA A 52 -1.30 1.68 -0.29
CA ALA A 52 -2.15 1.93 -1.44
C ALA A 52 -1.85 3.27 -2.12
N ILE A 53 -1.60 4.33 -1.36
CA ILE A 53 -1.19 5.64 -1.87
C ILE A 53 0.11 5.54 -2.67
N ARG A 54 1.10 4.86 -2.16
CA ARG A 54 2.38 4.67 -2.85
C ARG A 54 2.21 3.91 -4.16
N VAL A 55 1.38 2.87 -4.17
CA VAL A 55 1.06 2.09 -5.38
C VAL A 55 0.24 2.90 -6.37
N ALA A 56 -0.71 3.70 -5.91
CA ALA A 56 -1.49 4.58 -6.77
C ALA A 56 -0.58 5.57 -7.53
N LEU A 57 0.41 6.13 -6.83
CA LEU A 57 1.32 7.18 -7.31
C LEU A 57 2.61 6.64 -7.93
N ILE A 58 2.66 5.37 -8.36
CA ILE A 58 3.81 4.84 -9.09
C ILE A 58 4.06 5.68 -10.35
N GLU A 59 5.27 6.20 -10.46
CA GLU A 59 5.75 6.92 -11.64
C GLU A 59 6.59 5.97 -12.50
N GLN A 60 6.59 6.18 -13.80
CA GLN A 60 7.55 5.55 -14.70
C GLN A 60 8.73 6.49 -14.87
N ASP A 61 9.93 5.97 -14.73
CA ASP A 61 11.13 6.73 -15.06
C ASP A 61 11.27 6.91 -16.58
N GLY A 62 12.22 7.74 -16.99
CA GLY A 62 12.49 7.98 -18.43
C GLY A 62 12.91 6.72 -19.22
N GLN A 63 13.12 5.59 -18.54
CA GLN A 63 13.42 4.28 -19.13
C GLN A 63 12.24 3.31 -19.07
N GLY A 64 11.08 3.78 -18.65
CA GLY A 64 9.86 2.97 -18.49
C GLY A 64 9.86 2.06 -17.26
N LYS A 65 10.84 2.20 -16.34
CA LYS A 65 10.87 1.42 -15.11
C LYS A 65 9.93 2.03 -14.08
N ALA A 66 9.10 1.19 -13.48
CA ALA A 66 8.22 1.60 -12.40
C ALA A 66 9.04 1.97 -11.15
N LYS A 67 8.85 3.20 -10.66
CA LYS A 67 9.47 3.68 -9.43
C LYS A 67 8.40 3.86 -8.36
N LEU A 68 8.53 3.09 -7.29
CA LEU A 68 7.68 3.24 -6.12
C LEU A 68 8.11 4.50 -5.35
N PRO A 69 7.21 5.47 -5.11
CA PRO A 69 7.56 6.66 -4.34
C PRO A 69 7.87 6.30 -2.89
N ALA A 70 8.69 7.12 -2.23
CA ALA A 70 8.88 7.05 -0.79
C ALA A 70 7.56 7.29 -0.04
N GLU A 71 7.55 7.01 1.25
CA GLU A 71 6.41 7.35 2.10
C GLU A 71 6.14 8.85 2.04
N LEU A 72 4.86 9.19 1.87
CA LEU A 72 4.46 10.59 1.83
C LEU A 72 4.48 11.18 3.24
N SER A 73 5.10 12.34 3.36
CA SER A 73 5.03 13.11 4.59
C SER A 73 3.61 13.63 4.84
N VAL A 74 3.32 13.95 6.10
CA VAL A 74 2.04 14.57 6.49
C VAL A 74 1.76 15.84 5.67
N SER A 75 2.79 16.64 5.37
CA SER A 75 2.64 17.84 4.52
C SER A 75 2.27 17.52 3.08
N ALA A 76 2.85 16.46 2.50
CA ALA A 76 2.51 16.01 1.15
C ALA A 76 1.08 15.46 1.07
N ILE A 77 0.64 14.69 2.06
CA ILE A 77 -0.75 14.24 2.16
C ILE A 77 -1.70 15.42 2.26
N ARG A 78 -1.37 16.42 3.07
CA ARG A 78 -2.17 17.63 3.19
C ARG A 78 -2.28 18.37 1.88
N SER A 79 -1.22 18.53 1.10
CA SER A 79 -1.28 19.22 -0.20
C SER A 79 -2.18 18.48 -1.19
N ILE A 80 -2.18 17.14 -1.17
CA ILE A 80 -2.98 16.31 -2.06
C ILE A 80 -4.48 16.33 -1.70
N PHE A 81 -4.80 16.28 -0.41
CA PHE A 81 -6.20 16.08 0.02
C PHE A 81 -6.92 17.36 0.49
N ARG A 82 -6.21 18.41 0.89
CA ARG A 82 -6.84 19.62 1.41
C ARG A 82 -7.59 20.35 0.28
N PRO A 83 -8.89 20.67 0.43
CA PRO A 83 -9.62 21.47 -0.56
C PRO A 83 -9.10 22.91 -0.60
N GLY A 84 -9.11 23.52 -1.76
CA GLY A 84 -8.71 24.90 -1.96
C GLY A 84 -7.66 25.08 -3.05
N GLN A 85 -6.60 25.82 -2.78
CA GLN A 85 -5.53 26.13 -3.76
C GLN A 85 -4.65 24.91 -4.09
N GLN A 86 -5.24 23.90 -4.74
CA GLN A 86 -4.47 22.74 -5.22
C GLN A 86 -3.91 23.04 -6.61
N GLU A 87 -2.63 22.72 -6.80
CA GLU A 87 -2.05 22.67 -8.13
C GLU A 87 -2.66 21.52 -8.94
N ALA A 88 -2.67 21.63 -10.26
CA ALA A 88 -3.19 20.57 -11.13
C ALA A 88 -2.56 19.19 -10.87
N LYS A 89 -1.29 19.18 -10.45
CA LYS A 89 -0.56 17.97 -10.08
C LYS A 89 -1.14 17.27 -8.85
N GLU A 90 -1.50 18.02 -7.81
CA GLU A 90 -2.12 17.48 -6.60
C GLU A 90 -3.51 16.94 -6.87
N VAL A 91 -4.30 17.64 -7.68
CA VAL A 91 -5.62 17.16 -8.12
C VAL A 91 -5.50 15.83 -8.87
N ALA A 92 -4.53 15.72 -9.79
CA ALA A 92 -4.28 14.47 -10.51
C ALA A 92 -3.84 13.33 -9.58
N ARG A 93 -2.95 13.61 -8.61
CA ARG A 93 -2.52 12.63 -7.61
C ARG A 93 -3.67 12.16 -6.72
N ARG A 94 -4.50 13.08 -6.26
CA ARG A 94 -5.70 12.76 -5.49
C ARG A 94 -6.60 11.81 -6.27
N LYS A 95 -6.89 12.14 -7.53
CA LYS A 95 -7.70 11.29 -8.39
C LYS A 95 -7.10 9.89 -8.57
N GLN A 96 -5.78 9.79 -8.79
CA GLN A 96 -5.11 8.50 -8.89
C GLN A 96 -5.28 7.63 -7.63
N ILE A 97 -5.23 8.25 -6.44
CA ILE A 97 -5.43 7.56 -5.17
C ILE A 97 -6.89 7.11 -5.04
N GLU A 98 -7.83 8.02 -5.26
CA GLU A 98 -9.28 7.74 -5.19
C GLU A 98 -9.67 6.65 -6.19
N ASP A 99 -9.16 6.71 -7.42
CA ASP A 99 -9.39 5.70 -8.44
C ASP A 99 -8.81 4.33 -8.03
N PHE A 100 -7.60 4.27 -7.47
CA PHE A 100 -6.99 3.01 -7.07
C PHE A 100 -7.70 2.36 -5.88
N VAL A 101 -8.08 3.14 -4.88
CA VAL A 101 -8.71 2.64 -3.65
C VAL A 101 -10.23 2.46 -3.86
N GLY A 102 -10.91 3.49 -4.38
CA GLY A 102 -12.36 3.54 -4.48
C GLY A 102 -12.95 2.68 -5.62
N SER A 103 -12.20 2.44 -6.71
CA SER A 103 -12.65 1.60 -7.83
C SER A 103 -12.55 0.09 -7.58
N GLY A 104 -12.11 -0.31 -6.40
CA GLY A 104 -11.85 -1.72 -6.07
C GLY A 104 -10.53 -2.28 -6.63
N SER A 105 -9.67 -1.44 -7.22
CA SER A 105 -8.37 -1.86 -7.75
C SER A 105 -7.44 -2.36 -6.65
N LEU A 106 -7.48 -1.76 -5.46
CA LEU A 106 -6.77 -2.25 -4.28
C LEU A 106 -7.24 -3.66 -3.89
N GLY A 107 -8.56 -3.90 -3.88
CA GLY A 107 -9.13 -5.23 -3.63
C GLY A 107 -8.69 -6.26 -4.66
N LYS A 108 -8.63 -5.88 -5.94
CA LYS A 108 -8.10 -6.75 -7.00
C LYS A 108 -6.63 -7.07 -6.80
N ALA A 109 -5.82 -6.09 -6.35
CA ALA A 109 -4.39 -6.32 -6.08
C ALA A 109 -4.18 -7.29 -4.91
N LEU A 110 -4.94 -7.15 -3.82
CA LEU A 110 -4.90 -8.07 -2.70
C LEU A 110 -5.37 -9.47 -3.10
N LYS A 111 -6.47 -9.55 -3.83
CA LYS A 111 -6.96 -10.82 -4.37
C LYS A 111 -5.94 -11.47 -5.31
N TRP A 112 -5.24 -10.69 -6.12
CA TRP A 112 -4.18 -11.20 -6.99
C TRP A 112 -3.06 -11.86 -6.19
N ILE A 113 -2.61 -11.25 -5.07
CA ILE A 113 -1.64 -11.86 -4.15
C ILE A 113 -2.18 -13.18 -3.63
N ASP A 114 -3.43 -13.20 -3.17
CA ASP A 114 -4.06 -14.40 -2.63
C ASP A 114 -4.22 -15.50 -3.67
N ASP A 115 -4.60 -15.16 -4.89
CA ASP A 115 -4.89 -16.13 -5.93
C ASP A 115 -3.63 -16.70 -6.57
N HIS A 116 -2.57 -15.90 -6.70
CA HIS A 116 -1.42 -16.28 -7.50
C HIS A 116 -0.14 -16.54 -6.69
N LEU A 117 -0.02 -15.96 -5.50
CA LEU A 117 1.21 -16.13 -4.71
C LEU A 117 1.05 -17.02 -3.48
N LEU A 118 -0.19 -17.19 -2.95
CA LEU A 118 -0.41 -18.04 -1.80
C LEU A 118 -0.53 -19.51 -2.17
N TYR A 119 -0.04 -20.36 -1.29
CA TYR A 119 -0.29 -21.80 -1.34
C TYR A 119 -1.73 -22.06 -0.91
N LYS A 120 -2.58 -22.50 -1.84
CA LYS A 120 -4.00 -22.72 -1.57
C LYS A 120 -4.36 -24.19 -1.33
N ASP A 121 -3.70 -25.09 -2.06
CA ASP A 121 -3.97 -26.52 -2.03
C ASP A 121 -2.78 -27.31 -2.63
N GLN A 122 -2.96 -28.63 -2.71
CA GLN A 122 -1.94 -29.51 -3.28
C GLN A 122 -1.79 -29.39 -4.81
N SER A 123 -2.57 -28.55 -5.47
CA SER A 123 -2.49 -28.36 -6.92
C SER A 123 -1.25 -27.58 -7.36
N ARG A 124 -0.60 -26.88 -6.43
CA ARG A 124 0.67 -26.16 -6.67
C ARG A 124 1.74 -26.69 -5.74
N ALA A 125 2.89 -27.03 -6.31
CA ALA A 125 4.06 -27.47 -5.54
C ALA A 125 4.76 -26.31 -4.81
N TYR A 126 4.34 -25.06 -5.00
CA TYR A 126 4.97 -23.86 -4.44
C TYR A 126 3.94 -22.78 -4.14
N GLY A 127 4.26 -21.90 -3.21
CA GLY A 127 3.43 -20.77 -2.82
C GLY A 127 3.89 -20.20 -1.48
N LEU A 128 3.47 -18.97 -1.19
CA LEU A 128 3.63 -18.40 0.13
C LEU A 128 2.64 -19.07 1.09
N PRO A 129 3.09 -19.59 2.24
CA PRO A 129 2.16 -20.04 3.28
C PRO A 129 1.17 -18.92 3.64
N PRO A 130 -0.11 -19.21 3.85
CA PRO A 130 -1.13 -18.19 4.11
C PRO A 130 -0.81 -17.27 5.29
N TYR A 131 -0.16 -17.78 6.35
CA TYR A 131 0.24 -16.97 7.50
C TYR A 131 1.32 -15.93 7.16
N LEU A 132 2.16 -16.18 6.14
CA LEU A 132 3.18 -15.24 5.71
C LEU A 132 2.60 -14.00 5.05
N ARG A 133 1.40 -14.07 4.48
CA ARG A 133 0.71 -12.90 3.93
C ARG A 133 0.55 -11.79 4.97
N SER A 134 -0.02 -12.13 6.12
CA SER A 134 -0.17 -11.18 7.22
C SER A 134 1.18 -10.75 7.77
N SER A 135 2.12 -11.69 7.91
CA SER A 135 3.48 -11.38 8.36
C SER A 135 4.19 -10.41 7.41
N LEU A 136 4.06 -10.57 6.10
CA LEU A 136 4.60 -9.64 5.11
C LEU A 136 3.98 -8.25 5.24
N ALA A 137 2.65 -8.17 5.37
CA ALA A 137 1.95 -6.90 5.52
C ALA A 137 2.33 -6.16 6.82
N TRP A 138 2.62 -6.90 7.90
CA TRP A 138 3.01 -6.32 9.18
C TRP A 138 4.51 -6.03 9.30
N ASN A 139 5.37 -6.97 8.91
CA ASN A 139 6.79 -6.93 9.21
C ASN A 139 7.67 -6.52 8.02
N SER A 140 7.14 -6.63 6.80
CA SER A 140 7.87 -6.34 5.55
C SER A 140 7.05 -5.45 4.62
N ARG A 141 6.65 -4.29 5.14
CA ARG A 141 5.79 -3.32 4.46
C ARG A 141 6.23 -3.02 3.02
N GLU A 142 7.54 -2.85 2.80
CA GLU A 142 8.06 -2.57 1.47
C GLU A 142 7.85 -3.74 0.49
N VAL A 143 8.06 -4.97 0.97
CA VAL A 143 7.82 -6.17 0.17
C VAL A 143 6.34 -6.26 -0.18
N PHE A 144 5.47 -6.05 0.79
CA PHE A 144 4.02 -6.11 0.54
C PHE A 144 3.56 -5.00 -0.40
N THR A 145 4.08 -3.78 -0.25
CA THR A 145 3.82 -2.67 -1.18
C THR A 145 4.30 -3.00 -2.60
N TRP A 146 5.47 -3.63 -2.73
CA TRP A 146 5.99 -4.09 -4.00
C TRP A 146 5.10 -5.16 -4.65
N LEU A 147 4.56 -6.12 -3.87
CA LEU A 147 3.62 -7.12 -4.37
C LEU A 147 2.31 -6.47 -4.89
N LEU A 148 1.77 -5.47 -4.18
CA LEU A 148 0.63 -4.69 -4.65
C LEU A 148 0.93 -3.94 -5.96
N ALA A 149 2.14 -3.39 -6.06
CA ALA A 149 2.60 -2.71 -7.27
C ALA A 149 2.72 -3.66 -8.46
N LEU A 150 3.26 -4.86 -8.24
CA LEU A 150 3.32 -5.91 -9.27
C LEU A 150 1.93 -6.31 -9.73
N ALA A 151 0.98 -6.54 -8.82
CA ALA A 151 -0.40 -6.86 -9.16
C ALA A 151 -1.00 -5.81 -10.12
N LYS A 152 -0.77 -4.53 -9.84
CA LYS A 152 -1.20 -3.42 -10.70
C LYS A 152 -0.47 -3.45 -12.06
N GLN A 153 0.83 -3.69 -12.06
CA GLN A 153 1.66 -3.75 -13.28
C GLN A 153 1.26 -4.90 -14.19
N PHE A 154 0.91 -6.06 -13.63
CA PHE A 154 0.38 -7.21 -14.36
C PHE A 154 -1.10 -7.03 -14.77
N ASN A 155 -1.69 -5.86 -14.53
CA ASN A 155 -3.12 -5.63 -14.75
C ASN A 155 -3.98 -6.73 -14.12
N TYR A 156 -3.57 -7.21 -12.95
CA TYR A 156 -4.21 -8.27 -12.16
C TYR A 156 -4.29 -9.63 -12.87
N GLN A 157 -3.51 -9.83 -13.94
CA GLN A 157 -3.42 -11.12 -14.65
C GLN A 157 -2.39 -12.03 -13.96
N ALA A 158 -2.59 -13.33 -14.08
CA ALA A 158 -1.65 -14.31 -13.54
C ALA A 158 -0.29 -14.21 -14.25
N PRO A 159 0.83 -14.13 -13.52
CA PRO A 159 2.14 -14.32 -14.12
C PRO A 159 2.34 -15.78 -14.51
N ASP A 160 3.30 -16.05 -15.39
CA ASP A 160 3.70 -17.42 -15.68
C ASP A 160 4.33 -18.09 -14.45
N GLU A 161 4.44 -19.42 -14.49
CA GLU A 161 4.92 -20.20 -13.37
C GLU A 161 6.37 -19.85 -12.96
N PRO A 162 7.35 -19.74 -13.89
CA PRO A 162 8.71 -19.38 -13.54
C PRO A 162 8.80 -17.99 -12.87
N LEU A 163 8.03 -17.04 -13.35
CA LEU A 163 8.01 -15.69 -12.79
C LEU A 163 7.32 -15.67 -11.42
N THR A 164 6.25 -16.44 -11.24
CA THR A 164 5.58 -16.59 -9.93
C THR A 164 6.55 -17.14 -8.89
N GLN A 165 7.29 -18.19 -9.21
CA GLN A 165 8.32 -18.76 -8.30
C GLN A 165 9.39 -17.73 -7.95
N LYS A 166 9.83 -16.95 -8.93
CA LYS A 166 10.83 -15.88 -8.74
C LYS A 166 10.30 -14.77 -7.83
N ILE A 167 9.04 -14.33 -8.02
CA ILE A 167 8.40 -13.31 -7.17
C ILE A 167 8.33 -13.81 -5.73
N ILE A 168 7.87 -15.05 -5.51
CA ILE A 168 7.78 -15.67 -4.20
C ILE A 168 9.16 -15.77 -3.55
N GLY A 169 10.16 -16.27 -4.28
CA GLY A 169 11.54 -16.40 -3.79
C GLY A 169 12.13 -15.06 -3.35
N ILE A 170 11.94 -14.00 -4.14
CA ILE A 170 12.41 -12.64 -3.82
C ILE A 170 11.69 -12.12 -2.58
N ALA A 171 10.35 -12.26 -2.51
CA ALA A 171 9.57 -11.81 -1.37
C ALA A 171 10.03 -12.47 -0.06
N LEU A 172 10.26 -13.78 -0.08
CA LEU A 172 10.77 -14.54 1.07
C LEU A 172 12.19 -14.13 1.43
N ALA A 173 13.07 -14.00 0.46
CA ALA A 173 14.45 -13.60 0.70
C ALA A 173 14.54 -12.22 1.37
N ILE A 174 13.78 -11.24 0.90
CA ILE A 174 13.75 -9.92 1.51
C ILE A 174 13.09 -9.97 2.90
N HIS A 175 12.04 -10.78 3.09
CA HIS A 175 11.35 -10.90 4.36
C HIS A 175 12.27 -11.48 5.46
N TRP A 176 13.01 -12.53 5.15
CA TRP A 176 13.85 -13.22 6.13
C TRP A 176 15.25 -12.65 6.28
N PHE A 177 15.83 -12.17 5.18
CA PHE A 177 17.21 -11.67 5.20
C PHE A 177 17.29 -10.15 5.15
N GLY A 178 16.15 -9.47 5.17
CA GLY A 178 15.88 -8.04 5.13
C GLY A 178 17.07 -7.15 4.83
N VAL A 179 17.03 -6.39 3.78
CA VAL A 179 18.00 -5.30 3.62
C VAL A 179 17.70 -4.29 4.75
N ASP A 180 18.55 -4.32 5.77
CA ASP A 180 18.45 -3.45 6.92
C ASP A 180 18.56 -1.99 6.42
N LYS A 181 17.45 -1.28 6.39
CA LYS A 181 17.33 0.08 5.83
C LYS A 181 18.06 1.15 6.63
N GLY A 182 18.82 0.75 7.63
CA GLY A 182 19.48 1.64 8.56
C GLY A 182 20.95 1.91 8.27
N LYS A 183 21.56 1.27 7.27
CA LYS A 183 23.00 1.41 7.01
C LYS A 183 23.30 1.41 5.51
N ALA A 184 22.90 2.47 4.83
CA ALA A 184 23.48 2.85 3.55
C ALA A 184 23.55 4.37 3.47
#